data_2370fedeb1f78d8dda0a6ead9781094c
#
_entry.id   2370fedeb1f78d8dda0a6ead9781094c
#
_cell.length_a   1.000
_cell.length_b   1.000
_cell.length_c   1.000
_cell.angle_alpha   90.00
_cell.angle_beta   90.00
_cell.angle_gamma   90.00
#
_symmetry.space_group_name_H-M   'P 1'
#
loop_
_entity.id
_entity.type
_entity.pdbx_description
1 polymer ?
#
loop_
_entity_poly.entity_id
_entity_poly.type
_entity_poly.pdbx_seq_one_letter_code
_entity_poly.pdbx_strand_id
1 'polypeptide(L)' 'MDTDNDRPIDARAASAHLAAQGYPTAEATLAKYRTIGGGPIFIRYGRRIFYRPSALMDWIARRTRELRNTSEAA' A
#
# COMPACT_ATOMS: atom_id res chain seq x y z
N MET A 1 0.56 -20.05 -9.81
CA MET A 1 0.57 -18.59 -9.66
C MET A 1 -0.63 -17.97 -10.34
N ASP A 2 -1.31 -17.14 -9.66
CA ASP A 2 -2.55 -16.59 -10.16
C ASP A 2 -2.41 -15.10 -10.42
N THR A 3 -2.27 -14.73 -11.69
CA THR A 3 -2.10 -13.33 -12.07
C THR A 3 -3.36 -12.50 -11.83
N ASP A 4 -4.53 -13.15 -11.78
CA ASP A 4 -5.77 -12.43 -11.51
C ASP A 4 -5.82 -11.88 -10.11
N ASN A 5 -5.19 -12.55 -9.14
CA ASN A 5 -5.16 -12.09 -7.77
C ASN A 5 -4.25 -10.88 -7.57
N ASP A 6 -3.39 -10.62 -8.53
CA ASP A 6 -2.45 -9.51 -8.45
C ASP A 6 -2.68 -8.50 -9.55
N ARG A 7 -3.91 -8.44 -10.04
CA ARG A 7 -4.28 -7.47 -11.07
C ARG A 7 -4.17 -6.06 -10.50
N PRO A 8 -3.63 -5.12 -11.26
CA PRO A 8 -3.53 -3.73 -10.79
C PRO A 8 -4.90 -3.15 -10.47
N ILE A 9 -4.95 -2.42 -9.37
CA ILE A 9 -6.16 -1.75 -8.90
C ILE A 9 -5.87 -0.26 -8.73
N ASP A 10 -6.90 0.58 -8.87
CA ASP A 10 -6.67 2.01 -8.79
C ASP A 10 -6.44 2.45 -7.33
N ALA A 11 -6.13 3.73 -7.13
CA ALA A 11 -5.79 4.23 -5.80
C ALA A 11 -6.93 4.07 -4.82
N ARG A 12 -8.16 4.25 -5.27
CA ARG A 12 -9.32 4.09 -4.39
C ARG A 12 -9.45 2.64 -3.94
N ALA A 13 -9.34 1.71 -4.88
CA ALA A 13 -9.41 0.29 -4.57
C ALA A 13 -8.22 -0.13 -3.72
N ALA A 14 -7.05 0.47 -3.94
CA ALA A 14 -5.87 0.18 -3.14
C ALA A 14 -6.09 0.58 -1.68
N SER A 15 -6.67 1.75 -1.47
CA SER A 15 -7.00 2.22 -0.12
C SER A 15 -7.98 1.25 0.55
N ALA A 16 -9.01 0.82 -0.18
CA ALA A 16 -9.99 -0.14 0.34
C ALA A 16 -9.33 -1.48 0.63
N HIS A 17 -8.42 -1.93 -0.23
CA HIS A 17 -7.72 -3.19 -0.03
C HIS A 17 -6.88 -3.16 1.26
N LEU A 18 -6.17 -2.06 1.48
CA LEU A 18 -5.36 -1.93 2.70
C LEU A 18 -6.24 -1.91 3.94
N ALA A 19 -7.38 -1.21 3.88
CA ALA A 19 -8.30 -1.19 5.01
C ALA A 19 -8.84 -2.59 5.30
N ALA A 20 -9.17 -3.35 4.25
CA ALA A 20 -9.66 -4.71 4.41
C ALA A 20 -8.62 -5.64 5.03
N GLN A 21 -7.35 -5.34 4.81
CA GLN A 21 -6.27 -6.14 5.39
C GLN A 21 -5.89 -5.67 6.79
N GLY A 22 -6.57 -4.67 7.32
CA GLY A 22 -6.32 -4.18 8.66
C GLY A 22 -5.35 -3.01 8.75
N TYR A 23 -4.99 -2.41 7.61
CA TYR A 23 -4.02 -1.30 7.57
C TYR A 23 -4.64 -0.11 6.86
N PRO A 24 -5.62 0.57 7.47
CA PRO A 24 -6.29 1.69 6.81
C PRO A 24 -5.29 2.75 6.35
N THR A 25 -5.35 3.08 5.08
CA THR A 25 -4.47 4.08 4.48
C THR A 25 -5.29 4.89 3.50
N ALA A 26 -5.41 6.18 3.73
CA ALA A 26 -6.20 7.04 2.87
C ALA A 26 -5.57 7.20 1.50
N GLU A 27 -6.40 7.47 0.49
CA GLU A 27 -5.89 7.76 -0.86
C GLU A 27 -4.93 8.93 -0.84
N ALA A 28 -5.22 9.95 -0.05
CA ALA A 28 -4.35 11.13 0.07
C ALA A 28 -2.98 10.76 0.59
N THR A 29 -2.93 9.80 1.52
CA THR A 29 -1.66 9.33 2.07
C THR A 29 -0.84 8.62 0.99
N LEU A 30 -1.50 7.78 0.19
CA LEU A 30 -0.82 7.12 -0.92
C LEU A 30 -0.30 8.13 -1.93
N ALA A 31 -1.09 9.16 -2.23
CA ALA A 31 -0.68 10.21 -3.15
C ALA A 31 0.53 10.96 -2.63
N LYS A 32 0.55 11.24 -1.33
CA LYS A 32 1.68 11.91 -0.69
C LYS A 32 2.96 11.11 -0.89
N TYR A 33 2.90 9.81 -0.65
CA TYR A 33 4.07 8.95 -0.80
C TYR A 33 4.53 8.82 -2.26
N ARG A 34 3.61 8.97 -3.22
CA ARG A 34 4.02 9.00 -4.62
C ARG A 34 4.88 10.22 -4.93
N THR A 35 4.62 11.31 -4.23
CA THR A 35 5.34 12.56 -4.43
C THR A 35 6.67 12.57 -3.69
N ILE A 36 6.66 12.18 -2.42
CA ILE A 36 7.87 12.28 -1.59
C ILE A 36 8.69 11.01 -1.56
N GLY A 37 8.13 9.91 -2.05
CA GLY A 37 8.81 8.62 -2.01
C GLY A 37 8.51 7.85 -0.73
N GLY A 38 8.90 6.59 -0.70
CA GLY A 38 8.71 5.75 0.48
C GLY A 38 7.40 5.00 0.52
N GLY A 39 6.59 5.09 -0.52
CA GLY A 39 5.35 4.35 -0.61
C GLY A 39 5.47 3.04 -1.38
N PRO A 40 4.34 2.39 -1.63
CA PRO A 40 4.36 1.16 -2.43
C PRO A 40 4.74 1.46 -3.87
N ILE A 41 5.27 0.46 -4.53
CA ILE A 41 5.51 0.55 -5.97
C ILE A 41 4.17 0.74 -6.66
N PHE A 42 4.11 1.66 -7.60
CA PHE A 42 2.87 1.94 -8.31
C PHE A 42 3.09 1.91 -9.81
N ILE A 43 1.98 1.78 -10.54
CA ILE A 43 1.98 1.72 -12.00
C ILE A 43 1.27 2.97 -12.50
N ARG A 44 1.89 3.64 -13.45
CA ARG A 44 1.26 4.78 -14.10
C ARG A 44 0.82 4.36 -15.49
N TYR A 45 -0.48 4.47 -15.72
CA TYR A 45 -1.06 4.17 -17.02
C TYR A 45 -1.80 5.42 -17.50
N GLY A 46 -1.18 6.14 -18.41
CA GLY A 46 -1.69 7.43 -18.81
C GLY A 46 -1.70 8.40 -17.64
N ARG A 47 -2.87 8.87 -17.28
CA ARG A 47 -3.03 9.76 -16.13
C ARG A 47 -3.49 9.03 -14.88
N ARG A 48 -3.65 7.71 -14.98
CA ARG A 48 -4.19 6.92 -13.89
C ARG A 48 -3.09 6.21 -13.15
N ILE A 49 -3.31 6.04 -11.85
CA ILE A 49 -2.37 5.36 -10.97
C ILE A 49 -2.99 4.04 -10.52
N PHE A 50 -2.21 2.98 -10.58
CA PHE A 50 -2.63 1.66 -10.16
C PHE A 50 -1.59 1.07 -9.23
N TYR A 51 -2.03 0.13 -8.41
CA TYR A 51 -1.15 -0.62 -7.53
C TYR A 51 -1.47 -2.10 -7.68
N ARG A 52 -0.46 -2.95 -7.57
CA ARG A 52 -0.71 -4.38 -7.45
C ARG A 52 -0.91 -4.72 -5.98
N PRO A 53 -1.88 -5.57 -5.65
CA PRO A 53 -2.07 -5.98 -4.26
C PRO A 53 -0.78 -6.49 -3.60
N SER A 54 0.04 -7.24 -4.34
CA SER A 54 1.31 -7.72 -3.79
C SER A 54 2.24 -6.58 -3.39
N ALA A 55 2.28 -5.50 -4.19
CA ALA A 55 3.12 -4.34 -3.88
C ALA A 55 2.63 -3.62 -2.64
N LEU A 56 1.32 -3.54 -2.45
CA LEU A 56 0.76 -2.93 -1.25
C LEU A 56 1.13 -3.73 -0.01
N MET A 57 0.99 -5.04 -0.08
CA MET A 57 1.29 -5.89 1.07
C MET A 57 2.79 -5.92 1.37
N ASP A 58 3.62 -5.88 0.34
CA ASP A 58 5.07 -5.80 0.51
C ASP A 58 5.46 -4.51 1.24
N TRP A 59 4.84 -3.41 0.84
CA TRP A 59 5.08 -2.11 1.48
C TRP A 59 4.67 -2.14 2.95
N ILE A 60 3.50 -2.71 3.25
CA ILE A 60 3.03 -2.83 4.62
C ILE A 60 4.00 -3.69 5.43
N ALA A 61 4.46 -4.80 4.87
CA ALA A 61 5.37 -5.70 5.57
C ALA A 61 6.67 -4.98 5.97
N ARG A 62 7.17 -4.12 5.09
CA ARG A 62 8.41 -3.39 5.38
C ARG A 62 8.22 -2.30 6.42
N ARG A 63 6.99 -1.81 6.59
CA ARG A 63 6.70 -0.73 7.54
C ARG A 63 6.19 -1.23 8.87
N THR A 64 5.76 -2.47 8.95
CA THR A 64 5.07 -2.99 10.13
C THR A 64 6.07 -3.61 11.09
N ARG A 65 5.90 -3.27 12.37
CA ARG A 65 6.64 -3.88 13.47
C ARG A 65 5.64 -4.28 14.52
N GLU A 66 5.77 -5.51 14.98
CA GLU A 66 4.98 -5.96 16.12
C GLU A 66 5.84 -5.77 17.37
N LEU A 67 5.32 -5.00 18.29
CA LEU A 67 6.07 -4.61 19.48
C LEU A 67 5.46 -5.25 20.71
N ARG A 68 6.31 -5.68 21.63
CA ARG A 68 5.84 -6.29 22.87
C ARG A 68 5.56 -5.25 23.94
N ASN A 69 6.14 -4.08 23.84
CA ASN A 69 5.89 -3.00 24.78
C ASN A 69 6.24 -1.67 24.13
N THR A 70 5.85 -0.58 24.80
CA THR A 70 6.02 0.75 24.22
C THR A 70 7.49 1.17 24.11
N SER A 71 8.37 0.60 24.90
CA SER A 71 9.78 0.99 24.82
C SER A 71 10.43 0.52 23.53
N GLU A 72 9.88 -0.49 22.87
CA GLU A 72 10.39 -0.93 21.58
C GLU A 72 10.03 0.02 20.46
N ALA A 73 9.06 0.89 20.68
CA ALA A 73 8.61 1.85 19.68
C ALA A 73 9.48 3.11 19.61
N ALA A 74 10.33 3.31 20.59
CA ALA A 74 11.16 4.50 20.68
C ALA A 74 12.32 4.53 19.68
#